data_88203fb3f3c53ecf47a77cac860dce9e
#
_entry.id   88203fb3f3c53ecf47a77cac860dce9e
#
_cell.length_a   1.000
_cell.length_b   1.000
_cell.length_c   1.000
_cell.angle_alpha   90.00
_cell.angle_beta   90.00
_cell.angle_gamma   90.00
#
_symmetry.space_group_name_H-M   'P 1'
#
loop_
_entity.id
_entity.type
_entity.pdbx_description
1 polymer ?
#
loop_
_entity_poly.entity_id
_entity_poly.type
_entity_poly.pdbx_seq_one_letter_code
_entity_poly.pdbx_strand_id
1 'polypeptide(L)'
;SIYGHVLNGLNTGKANIAKALLFHSCQNPLSDKAISKDDAQYIGFGLPNPNLREVLFCDRSAVTLIFDTEIQVGTYLSIDNFPYPKPLFKNGKWHGEIMMTLLYNPPLDANFGQEYCRTNVDVSLGVYKYNAKGEIEFKGQVPLDVKWEEKYERERVENGFKWCPIKSYYRKIKQGIEGVSWRLYIDCTTRSNAFIQRQPFTLIITIKDPSGKEDIYSEVISQLRERGFTFNDLQVQERIRNLYGIA
;
A
#
# COMPACT_ATOMS: atom_id res chain seq x y z
N SER A 1 -12.11 1.04 -21.16
CA SER A 1 -10.76 1.21 -20.55
C SER A 1 -10.56 0.21 -19.41
N ILE A 2 -9.32 -0.16 -19.09
CA ILE A 2 -9.00 -1.06 -17.97
C ILE A 2 -9.60 -0.50 -16.67
N TYR A 3 -9.48 0.80 -16.43
CA TYR A 3 -10.09 1.47 -15.28
C TYR A 3 -11.59 1.21 -15.14
N GLY A 4 -12.34 1.34 -16.24
CA GLY A 4 -13.78 1.10 -16.23
C GLY A 4 -14.14 -0.35 -15.90
N HIS A 5 -13.35 -1.31 -16.37
CA HIS A 5 -13.54 -2.72 -16.04
C HIS A 5 -13.21 -3.02 -14.58
N VAL A 6 -12.14 -2.44 -14.02
CA VAL A 6 -11.79 -2.57 -12.59
C VAL A 6 -12.91 -2.00 -11.72
N LEU A 7 -13.40 -0.80 -12.05
CA LEU A 7 -14.49 -0.15 -11.32
C LEU A 7 -15.77 -1.00 -11.32
N ASN A 8 -16.13 -1.55 -12.48
CA ASN A 8 -17.29 -2.42 -12.62
C ASN A 8 -17.11 -3.74 -11.83
N GLY A 9 -15.92 -4.35 -11.89
CA GLY A 9 -15.60 -5.58 -11.15
C GLY A 9 -15.66 -5.43 -9.63
N LEU A 10 -15.30 -4.26 -9.10
CA LEU A 10 -15.38 -3.97 -7.67
C LEU A 10 -16.82 -3.84 -7.15
N ASN A 11 -17.77 -3.47 -8.01
CA ASN A 11 -19.19 -3.25 -7.63
C ASN A 11 -19.41 -2.34 -6.40
N THR A 12 -18.43 -1.51 -6.05
CA THR A 12 -18.50 -0.63 -4.90
C THR A 12 -18.78 0.82 -5.24
N GLY A 13 -18.71 1.18 -6.53
CA GLY A 13 -18.79 2.56 -7.01
C GLY A 13 -17.66 3.48 -6.52
N LYS A 14 -16.67 2.93 -5.80
CA LYS A 14 -15.59 3.72 -5.19
C LYS A 14 -14.44 3.93 -6.19
N ALA A 15 -14.48 5.06 -6.87
CA ALA A 15 -13.51 5.45 -7.90
C ALA A 15 -12.05 5.43 -7.43
N ASN A 16 -11.79 5.84 -6.18
CA ASN A 16 -10.44 5.87 -5.62
C ASN A 16 -9.85 4.46 -5.45
N ILE A 17 -10.66 3.46 -5.05
CA ILE A 17 -10.20 2.06 -4.96
C ILE A 17 -9.81 1.55 -6.35
N ALA A 18 -10.66 1.76 -7.36
CA ALA A 18 -10.37 1.33 -8.73
C ALA A 18 -9.10 2.00 -9.28
N LYS A 19 -8.94 3.29 -9.02
CA LYS A 19 -7.75 4.05 -9.40
C LYS A 19 -6.49 3.53 -8.69
N ALA A 20 -6.58 3.30 -7.38
CA ALA A 20 -5.46 2.78 -6.60
C ALA A 20 -5.06 1.37 -7.04
N LEU A 21 -6.02 0.46 -7.31
CA LEU A 21 -5.76 -0.88 -7.85
C LEU A 21 -5.10 -0.83 -9.22
N LEU A 22 -5.53 0.10 -10.08
CA LEU A 22 -4.90 0.28 -11.38
C LEU A 22 -3.42 0.62 -11.23
N PHE A 23 -3.08 1.61 -10.39
CA PHE A 23 -1.68 1.95 -10.11
C PHE A 23 -0.92 0.83 -9.42
N HIS A 24 -1.57 0.13 -8.49
CA HIS A 24 -0.98 -1.02 -7.80
C HIS A 24 -0.62 -2.16 -8.74
N SER A 25 -1.38 -2.32 -9.82
CA SER A 25 -1.14 -3.33 -10.86
C SER A 25 -0.08 -2.93 -11.88
N CYS A 26 0.40 -1.68 -11.87
CA CYS A 26 1.35 -1.19 -12.86
C CYS A 26 2.68 -1.92 -12.72
N GLN A 27 3.17 -2.39 -13.85
CA GLN A 27 4.46 -3.05 -13.96
C GLN A 27 5.39 -2.20 -14.79
N ASN A 28 6.62 -2.10 -14.33
CA ASN A 28 7.65 -1.45 -15.09
C ASN A 28 7.99 -2.30 -16.33
N PRO A 29 7.81 -1.79 -17.56
CA PRO A 29 8.14 -2.52 -18.79
C PRO A 29 9.65 -2.80 -18.94
N LEU A 30 10.47 -2.13 -18.14
CA LEU A 30 11.92 -2.31 -18.10
C LEU A 30 12.37 -3.06 -16.83
N SER A 31 11.55 -4.00 -16.34
CA SER A 31 11.71 -4.66 -15.04
C SER A 31 13.11 -5.20 -14.73
N ASP A 32 13.87 -5.60 -15.76
CA ASP A 32 15.21 -6.16 -15.61
C ASP A 32 16.34 -5.10 -15.64
N LYS A 33 16.01 -3.85 -15.94
CA LYS A 33 16.96 -2.73 -15.95
C LYS A 33 16.59 -1.70 -14.91
N ALA A 34 17.60 -1.18 -14.22
CA ALA A 34 17.41 -0.01 -13.40
C ALA A 34 16.89 1.14 -14.27
N ILE A 35 15.70 1.64 -13.98
CA ILE A 35 15.19 2.84 -14.64
C ILE A 35 16.04 4.01 -14.15
N SER A 36 16.59 4.77 -15.07
CA SER A 36 17.28 6.02 -14.74
C SER A 36 16.27 7.03 -14.18
N LYS A 37 16.76 8.03 -13.45
CA LYS A 37 15.92 9.14 -12.97
C LYS A 37 15.19 9.84 -14.14
N ASP A 38 15.88 9.98 -15.26
CA ASP A 38 15.32 10.63 -16.44
C ASP A 38 14.22 9.77 -17.09
N ASP A 39 14.41 8.46 -17.15
CA ASP A 39 13.41 7.53 -17.70
C ASP A 39 12.13 7.50 -16.85
N ALA A 40 12.24 7.60 -15.53
CA ALA A 40 11.11 7.59 -14.63
C ALA A 40 10.10 8.72 -14.89
N GLN A 41 10.57 9.86 -15.38
CA GLN A 41 9.72 11.00 -15.75
C GLN A 41 8.80 10.67 -16.95
N TYR A 42 9.23 9.78 -17.84
CA TYR A 42 8.47 9.36 -19.02
C TYR A 42 7.63 8.10 -18.79
N ILE A 43 8.10 7.19 -17.95
CA ILE A 43 7.46 5.89 -17.72
C ILE A 43 6.42 5.98 -16.58
N GLY A 44 6.61 6.89 -15.62
CA GLY A 44 5.76 7.01 -14.44
C GLY A 44 5.71 5.70 -13.65
N PHE A 45 4.49 5.21 -13.37
CA PHE A 45 4.28 3.93 -12.67
C PHE A 45 4.39 2.69 -13.57
N GLY A 46 4.62 2.86 -14.87
CA GLY A 46 4.66 1.78 -15.84
C GLY A 46 3.29 1.44 -16.45
N LEU A 47 3.16 0.22 -16.97
CA LEU A 47 1.96 -0.24 -17.64
C LEU A 47 1.03 -1.01 -16.69
N PRO A 48 -0.29 -0.71 -16.68
CA PRO A 48 -1.23 -1.46 -15.89
C PRO A 48 -1.34 -2.91 -16.36
N ASN A 49 -1.52 -3.85 -15.43
CA ASN A 49 -1.71 -5.24 -15.75
C ASN A 49 -3.01 -5.42 -16.59
N PRO A 50 -2.94 -5.97 -17.80
CA PRO A 50 -4.12 -6.19 -18.64
C PRO A 50 -5.01 -7.32 -18.11
N ASN A 51 -4.51 -8.19 -17.24
CA ASN A 51 -5.28 -9.28 -16.64
C ASN A 51 -6.07 -8.77 -15.44
N LEU A 52 -7.32 -8.41 -15.68
CA LEU A 52 -8.23 -7.90 -14.64
C LEU A 52 -8.40 -8.85 -13.47
N ARG A 53 -8.34 -10.15 -13.70
CA ARG A 53 -8.46 -11.14 -12.62
C ARG A 53 -7.30 -11.03 -11.64
N GLU A 54 -6.09 -10.86 -12.12
CA GLU A 54 -4.91 -10.65 -11.27
C GLU A 54 -4.91 -9.31 -10.55
N VAL A 55 -5.56 -8.28 -11.13
CA VAL A 55 -5.74 -6.98 -10.50
C VAL A 55 -6.72 -7.03 -9.33
N LEU A 56 -7.79 -7.82 -9.47
CA LEU A 56 -8.90 -7.87 -8.51
C LEU A 56 -8.74 -8.97 -7.45
N PHE A 57 -8.05 -10.06 -7.79
CA PHE A 57 -7.99 -11.26 -6.95
C PHE A 57 -6.56 -11.75 -6.77
N CYS A 58 -6.30 -12.30 -5.60
CA CYS A 58 -5.02 -12.92 -5.27
C CYS A 58 -5.08 -14.44 -5.47
N ASP A 59 -3.94 -15.06 -5.74
CA ASP A 59 -3.78 -16.48 -5.56
C ASP A 59 -3.61 -16.85 -4.06
N ARG A 60 -3.47 -18.13 -3.74
CA ARG A 60 -3.32 -18.58 -2.34
C ARG A 60 -2.03 -18.09 -1.69
N SER A 61 -1.00 -17.81 -2.49
CA SER A 61 0.32 -17.37 -2.03
C SER A 61 0.43 -15.85 -1.86
N ALA A 62 -0.67 -15.12 -2.00
CA ALA A 62 -0.72 -13.68 -1.85
C ALA A 62 -2.00 -13.22 -1.15
N VAL A 63 -1.94 -12.08 -0.48
CA VAL A 63 -3.11 -11.39 0.06
C VAL A 63 -3.01 -9.91 -0.23
N THR A 64 -4.11 -9.31 -0.69
CA THR A 64 -4.22 -7.87 -0.90
C THR A 64 -5.26 -7.29 0.06
N LEU A 65 -4.80 -6.38 0.90
CA LEU A 65 -5.62 -5.63 1.86
C LEU A 65 -5.87 -4.23 1.31
N ILE A 66 -7.12 -3.78 1.35
CA ILE A 66 -7.55 -2.47 0.87
C ILE A 66 -8.12 -1.68 2.04
N PHE A 67 -7.50 -0.55 2.36
CA PHE A 67 -7.96 0.43 3.33
C PHE A 67 -8.48 1.66 2.58
N ASP A 68 -9.76 1.96 2.71
CA ASP A 68 -10.39 3.13 2.12
C ASP A 68 -11.10 3.88 3.23
N THR A 69 -10.44 4.92 3.75
CA THR A 69 -10.84 5.63 4.95
C THR A 69 -10.32 7.07 4.94
N GLU A 70 -10.40 7.76 6.06
CA GLU A 70 -9.90 9.12 6.22
C GLU A 70 -9.05 9.24 7.48
N ILE A 71 -8.12 10.18 7.47
CA ILE A 71 -7.27 10.53 8.60
C ILE A 71 -7.46 12.00 8.95
N GLN A 72 -7.50 12.30 10.26
CA GLN A 72 -7.49 13.67 10.73
C GLN A 72 -6.13 14.29 10.47
N VAL A 73 -6.09 15.49 9.89
CA VAL A 73 -4.85 16.21 9.62
C VAL A 73 -4.10 16.54 10.90
N GLY A 74 -2.79 16.37 10.89
CA GLY A 74 -1.94 16.56 12.07
C GLY A 74 -1.95 15.40 13.06
N THR A 75 -2.57 14.26 12.70
CA THR A 75 -2.59 13.06 13.53
C THR A 75 -1.99 11.86 12.80
N TYR A 76 -1.96 10.73 13.49
CA TYR A 76 -1.56 9.45 12.92
C TYR A 76 -2.55 8.34 13.25
N LEU A 77 -2.59 7.33 12.39
CA LEU A 77 -3.26 6.05 12.62
C LEU A 77 -2.21 4.97 12.77
N SER A 78 -2.38 4.06 13.74
CA SER A 78 -1.50 2.92 13.93
C SER A 78 -2.31 1.64 14.06
N ILE A 79 -1.90 0.61 13.31
CA ILE A 79 -2.40 -0.76 13.48
C ILE A 79 -1.24 -1.60 14.02
N ASP A 80 -1.25 -1.79 15.32
CA ASP A 80 -0.29 -2.63 16.01
C ASP A 80 -0.62 -4.11 15.78
N ASN A 81 0.41 -4.94 15.76
CA ASN A 81 0.26 -6.34 15.38
C ASN A 81 -0.44 -6.50 14.02
N PHE A 82 -0.06 -5.68 13.04
CA PHE A 82 -0.59 -5.79 11.68
C PHE A 82 -0.65 -7.26 11.24
N PRO A 83 -1.73 -7.72 10.56
CA PRO A 83 -1.93 -9.14 10.22
C PRO A 83 -0.96 -9.61 9.14
N TYR A 84 0.33 -9.60 9.45
CA TYR A 84 1.36 -10.14 8.58
C TYR A 84 1.32 -11.67 8.63
N PRO A 85 1.42 -12.38 7.47
CA PRO A 85 1.25 -13.84 7.41
C PRO A 85 2.27 -14.59 8.27
N LYS A 86 1.80 -15.38 9.24
CA LYS A 86 2.67 -16.21 10.11
C LYS A 86 3.52 -17.25 9.36
N PRO A 87 3.05 -17.89 8.26
CA PRO A 87 3.89 -18.80 7.47
C PRO A 87 5.15 -18.15 6.89
N LEU A 88 5.18 -16.81 6.81
CA LEU A 88 6.37 -16.07 6.38
C LEU A 88 7.37 -15.79 7.53
N PHE A 89 7.06 -16.20 8.76
CA PHE A 89 8.00 -16.16 9.87
C PHE A 89 8.77 -17.45 9.97
N LYS A 90 10.04 -17.44 9.52
CA LYS A 90 10.90 -18.63 9.44
C LYS A 90 12.23 -18.35 10.12
N ASN A 91 12.67 -19.29 10.98
CA ASN A 91 13.95 -19.18 11.70
C ASN A 91 14.11 -17.87 12.49
N GLY A 92 13.05 -17.41 13.15
CA GLY A 92 13.05 -16.17 13.94
C GLY A 92 13.03 -14.88 13.12
N LYS A 93 12.79 -14.95 11.82
CA LYS A 93 12.82 -13.80 10.91
C LYS A 93 11.60 -13.77 10.00
N TRP A 94 11.13 -12.58 9.71
CA TRP A 94 10.05 -12.31 8.76
C TRP A 94 10.60 -12.26 7.33
N HIS A 95 9.90 -12.92 6.42
CA HIS A 95 10.19 -12.99 4.99
C HIS A 95 8.98 -12.51 4.19
N GLY A 96 9.10 -12.49 2.87
CA GLY A 96 8.01 -12.16 1.95
C GLY A 96 8.37 -11.05 0.98
N GLU A 97 7.41 -10.74 0.14
CA GLU A 97 7.44 -9.63 -0.80
C GLU A 97 6.25 -8.73 -0.51
N ILE A 98 6.49 -7.44 -0.38
CA ILE A 98 5.50 -6.44 0.03
C ILE A 98 5.45 -5.35 -1.03
N MET A 99 4.25 -5.07 -1.48
CA MET A 99 3.96 -3.94 -2.36
C MET A 99 2.84 -3.11 -1.73
N MET A 100 3.00 -1.79 -1.70
CA MET A 100 1.94 -0.90 -1.22
C MET A 100 1.73 0.23 -2.21
N THR A 101 0.48 0.66 -2.34
CA THR A 101 0.10 1.84 -3.12
C THR A 101 -0.82 2.71 -2.29
N LEU A 102 -0.37 3.92 -2.02
CA LEU A 102 -1.14 4.95 -1.35
C LEU A 102 -1.67 5.94 -2.40
N LEU A 103 -2.97 6.23 -2.32
CA LEU A 103 -3.62 7.23 -3.17
C LEU A 103 -4.49 8.14 -2.29
N TYR A 104 -4.36 9.43 -2.47
CA TYR A 104 -5.24 10.43 -1.86
C TYR A 104 -5.42 11.62 -2.80
N ASN A 105 -6.45 12.41 -2.58
CA ASN A 105 -6.74 13.61 -3.34
C ASN A 105 -6.49 14.82 -2.42
N PRO A 106 -5.29 15.42 -2.44
CA PRO A 106 -4.98 16.57 -1.61
C PRO A 106 -5.81 17.77 -2.07
N PRO A 107 -6.26 18.62 -1.17
CA PRO A 107 -6.74 19.94 -1.54
C PRO A 107 -5.63 20.72 -2.25
N LEU A 108 -6.00 21.43 -3.29
CA LEU A 108 -5.08 22.21 -4.13
C LEU A 108 -5.37 23.70 -3.96
N ASP A 109 -4.32 24.50 -3.87
CA ASP A 109 -4.41 25.95 -3.84
C ASP A 109 -3.37 26.56 -4.78
N ALA A 110 -3.82 27.04 -5.93
CA ALA A 110 -2.97 27.61 -6.98
C ALA A 110 -2.20 28.87 -6.55
N ASN A 111 -2.64 29.55 -5.48
CA ASN A 111 -1.96 30.75 -4.98
C ASN A 111 -0.58 30.44 -4.37
N PHE A 112 -0.29 29.17 -4.09
CA PHE A 112 0.97 28.73 -3.49
C PHE A 112 2.00 28.18 -4.49
N GLY A 113 1.81 28.38 -5.79
CA GLY A 113 2.77 27.97 -6.82
C GLY A 113 3.16 26.49 -6.72
N GLN A 114 4.45 26.19 -6.53
CA GLN A 114 4.93 24.81 -6.39
C GLN A 114 4.42 24.11 -5.12
N GLU A 115 3.94 24.84 -4.15
CA GLU A 115 3.37 24.33 -2.91
C GLU A 115 1.83 24.15 -2.97
N TYR A 116 1.26 24.03 -4.15
CA TYR A 116 -0.18 23.95 -4.38
C TYR A 116 -0.87 22.76 -3.71
N CYS A 117 -0.17 21.62 -3.50
CA CYS A 117 -0.69 20.50 -2.69
C CYS A 117 -0.63 20.86 -1.21
N ARG A 118 -1.79 20.88 -0.54
CA ARG A 118 -1.89 21.39 0.84
C ARG A 118 -1.79 20.32 1.92
N THR A 119 -1.94 19.05 1.58
CA THR A 119 -1.78 17.91 2.52
C THR A 119 -0.80 16.89 1.97
N ASN A 120 -0.19 16.16 2.89
CA ASN A 120 0.64 15.00 2.61
C ASN A 120 0.23 13.84 3.52
N VAL A 121 -0.04 12.68 2.92
CA VAL A 121 -0.22 11.41 3.63
C VAL A 121 1.00 10.55 3.38
N ASP A 122 1.56 10.00 4.44
CA ASP A 122 2.64 9.02 4.38
C ASP A 122 2.26 7.73 5.09
N VAL A 123 2.83 6.62 4.63
CA VAL A 123 2.63 5.30 5.21
C VAL A 123 3.97 4.64 5.50
N SER A 124 4.04 3.97 6.63
CA SER A 124 5.20 3.15 7.01
C SER A 124 4.71 1.80 7.50
N LEU A 125 5.11 0.73 6.81
CA LEU A 125 4.91 -0.65 7.24
C LEU A 125 6.24 -1.22 7.68
N GLY A 126 6.31 -1.72 8.92
CA GLY A 126 7.56 -2.19 9.47
C GLY A 126 7.41 -3.07 10.68
N VAL A 127 8.53 -3.48 11.23
CA VAL A 127 8.60 -4.29 12.43
C VAL A 127 8.87 -3.43 13.66
N TYR A 128 8.44 -3.90 14.82
CA TYR A 128 8.82 -3.30 16.07
C TYR A 128 9.53 -4.30 16.99
N LYS A 129 10.33 -3.78 17.88
CA LYS A 129 11.02 -4.49 18.94
C LYS A 129 10.81 -3.76 20.27
N TYR A 130 11.08 -4.43 21.36
CA TYR A 130 11.22 -3.77 22.66
C TYR A 130 12.71 -3.52 22.93
N ASN A 131 13.05 -2.28 23.28
CA ASN A 131 14.40 -1.95 23.70
C ASN A 131 14.68 -2.46 25.14
N ALA A 132 15.89 -2.27 25.64
CA ALA A 132 16.28 -2.70 26.98
C ALA A 132 15.47 -2.05 28.12
N LYS A 133 14.75 -0.94 27.83
CA LYS A 133 13.86 -0.26 28.77
C LYS A 133 12.39 -0.71 28.65
N GLY A 134 12.09 -1.66 27.75
CA GLY A 134 10.73 -2.11 27.47
C GLY A 134 9.93 -1.16 26.57
N GLU A 135 10.54 -0.15 25.99
CA GLU A 135 9.88 0.78 25.08
C GLU A 135 9.84 0.21 23.66
N ILE A 136 8.78 0.55 22.91
CA ILE A 136 8.63 0.12 21.53
C ILE A 136 9.58 0.91 20.61
N GLU A 137 10.45 0.19 19.94
CA GLU A 137 11.27 0.72 18.85
C GLU A 137 10.70 0.24 17.51
N PHE A 138 10.12 1.15 16.75
CA PHE A 138 9.54 0.89 15.43
C PHE A 138 10.53 1.23 14.32
N LYS A 139 10.64 0.34 13.33
CA LYS A 139 11.44 0.57 12.12
C LYS A 139 10.64 0.26 10.88
N GLY A 140 10.34 1.27 10.09
CA GLY A 140 9.76 1.12 8.75
C GLY A 140 10.66 0.24 7.87
N GLN A 141 10.05 -0.70 7.17
CA GLN A 141 10.77 -1.70 6.40
C GLN A 141 10.51 -1.62 4.90
N VAL A 142 9.42 -0.99 4.47
CA VAL A 142 9.02 -0.93 3.07
C VAL A 142 9.26 0.49 2.55
N PRO A 143 10.37 0.73 1.82
CA PRO A 143 10.68 2.06 1.28
C PRO A 143 9.78 2.41 0.10
N LEU A 144 9.76 3.70 -0.26
CA LEU A 144 9.22 4.14 -1.55
C LEU A 144 9.91 3.37 -2.68
N ASP A 145 9.11 2.96 -3.67
CA ASP A 145 9.60 2.27 -4.87
C ASP A 145 10.20 3.28 -5.87
N VAL A 146 11.31 3.87 -5.46
CA VAL A 146 12.12 4.76 -6.27
C VAL A 146 13.51 4.16 -6.37
N LYS A 147 14.06 4.05 -7.57
CA LYS A 147 15.35 3.38 -7.82
C LYS A 147 16.58 4.20 -7.45
N TRP A 148 16.41 5.46 -7.12
CA TRP A 148 17.46 6.28 -6.55
C TRP A 148 17.24 6.37 -5.03
N GLU A 149 18.33 6.18 -4.30
CA GLU A 149 18.31 6.24 -2.84
C GLU A 149 18.08 7.67 -2.37
N GLU A 150 16.83 8.03 -2.15
CA GLU A 150 16.49 9.27 -1.51
C GLU A 150 16.31 9.04 0.00
N LYS A 151 17.40 9.20 0.71
CA LYS A 151 17.45 8.94 2.15
C LYS A 151 16.93 10.09 3.00
N TYR A 152 16.94 11.32 2.45
CA TYR A 152 16.66 12.53 3.20
C TYR A 152 15.36 13.18 2.76
N GLU A 153 14.67 13.81 3.69
CA GLU A 153 13.43 14.54 3.44
C GLU A 153 13.59 15.63 2.38
N ARG A 154 14.72 16.32 2.38
CA ARG A 154 15.04 17.34 1.40
C ARG A 154 14.97 16.83 -0.03
N GLU A 155 15.58 15.67 -0.30
CA GLU A 155 15.58 15.05 -1.63
C GLU A 155 14.18 14.61 -2.06
N ARG A 156 13.36 14.12 -1.11
CA ARG A 156 11.95 13.78 -1.38
C ARG A 156 11.13 15.01 -1.73
N VAL A 157 11.40 16.17 -1.11
CA VAL A 157 10.74 17.43 -1.42
C VAL A 157 11.19 17.94 -2.78
N GLU A 158 12.49 17.99 -3.05
CA GLU A 158 13.08 18.48 -4.29
C GLU A 158 12.64 17.68 -5.52
N ASN A 159 12.44 16.36 -5.37
CA ASN A 159 11.99 15.47 -6.44
C ASN A 159 10.45 15.25 -6.46
N GLY A 160 9.69 15.96 -5.63
CA GLY A 160 8.24 15.93 -5.63
C GLY A 160 7.59 14.71 -4.98
N PHE A 161 8.35 13.77 -4.43
CA PHE A 161 7.79 12.51 -3.86
C PHE A 161 7.05 12.71 -2.55
N LYS A 162 7.48 13.67 -1.71
CA LYS A 162 6.83 13.86 -0.41
C LYS A 162 5.37 14.30 -0.56
N TRP A 163 5.09 15.20 -1.49
CA TRP A 163 3.75 15.75 -1.71
C TRP A 163 2.99 15.11 -2.87
N CYS A 164 3.51 13.98 -3.37
CA CYS A 164 2.85 13.22 -4.44
C CYS A 164 1.58 12.54 -3.92
N PRO A 165 0.42 12.72 -4.58
CA PRO A 165 -0.85 12.12 -4.17
C PRO A 165 -0.94 10.62 -4.45
N ILE A 166 0.03 10.08 -5.18
CA ILE A 166 0.14 8.64 -5.46
C ILE A 166 1.56 8.22 -5.09
N LYS A 167 1.68 7.26 -4.17
CA LYS A 167 2.97 6.74 -3.71
C LYS A 167 2.98 5.23 -3.81
N SER A 168 4.05 4.69 -4.36
CA SER A 168 4.30 3.25 -4.45
C SER A 168 5.46 2.87 -3.54
N TYR A 169 5.34 1.74 -2.86
CA TYR A 169 6.35 1.22 -1.94
C TYR A 169 6.57 -0.25 -2.26
N TYR A 170 7.82 -0.67 -2.23
CA TYR A 170 8.17 -2.06 -2.55
C TYR A 170 9.33 -2.58 -1.72
N ARG A 171 9.21 -3.83 -1.29
CA ARG A 171 10.33 -4.57 -0.71
C ARG A 171 10.19 -6.07 -0.89
N LYS A 172 11.25 -6.70 -1.39
CA LYS A 172 11.47 -8.14 -1.32
C LYS A 172 12.45 -8.46 -0.20
N ILE A 173 11.98 -9.18 0.82
CA ILE A 173 12.76 -9.53 2.01
C ILE A 173 13.52 -10.82 1.74
N LYS A 174 14.79 -10.73 1.32
CA LYS A 174 15.61 -11.89 0.94
C LYS A 174 16.29 -12.56 2.15
N GLN A 175 16.79 -11.76 3.09
CA GLN A 175 17.61 -12.25 4.24
C GLN A 175 16.81 -12.39 5.54
N GLY A 176 15.52 -12.08 5.50
CA GLY A 176 14.69 -12.02 6.69
C GLY A 176 14.92 -10.76 7.52
N ILE A 177 13.89 -10.38 8.29
CA ILE A 177 13.88 -9.21 9.18
C ILE A 177 13.51 -9.69 10.58
N GLU A 178 14.30 -9.29 11.57
CA GLU A 178 14.02 -9.55 12.98
C GLU A 178 13.04 -8.52 13.53
N GLY A 179 12.07 -8.98 14.32
CA GLY A 179 11.11 -8.13 15.00
C GLY A 179 10.05 -8.97 15.70
N VAL A 180 9.40 -8.40 16.70
CA VAL A 180 8.34 -9.09 17.46
C VAL A 180 7.09 -9.23 16.60
N SER A 181 6.67 -8.15 15.95
CA SER A 181 5.51 -8.14 15.09
C SER A 181 5.58 -6.95 14.12
N TRP A 182 4.61 -6.88 13.21
CA TRP A 182 4.47 -5.80 12.25
C TRP A 182 3.54 -4.72 12.77
N ARG A 183 3.81 -3.49 12.34
CA ARG A 183 2.98 -2.32 12.59
C ARG A 183 2.80 -1.55 11.29
N LEU A 184 1.57 -1.15 11.01
CA LEU A 184 1.24 -0.16 10.00
C LEU A 184 1.07 1.18 10.69
N TYR A 185 1.74 2.20 10.18
CA TYR A 185 1.68 3.57 10.65
C TYR A 185 1.36 4.49 9.49
N ILE A 186 0.39 5.36 9.65
CA ILE A 186 -0.05 6.32 8.63
C ILE A 186 -0.14 7.67 9.29
N ASP A 187 0.48 8.68 8.73
CA ASP A 187 0.40 10.05 9.20
C ASP A 187 -0.09 11.00 8.10
N CYS A 188 -0.66 12.11 8.55
CA CYS A 188 -1.12 13.17 7.67
C CYS A 188 -0.61 14.52 8.17
N THR A 189 0.19 15.17 7.33
CA THR A 189 0.70 16.50 7.58
C THR A 189 0.07 17.51 6.64
N THR A 190 0.05 18.78 7.04
CA THR A 190 -0.45 19.89 6.21
C THR A 190 0.57 20.99 6.10
N ARG A 191 0.52 21.75 5.01
CA ARG A 191 1.22 23.01 4.91
C ARG A 191 0.51 24.09 5.71
N SER A 192 1.24 25.09 6.15
CA SER A 192 0.68 26.24 6.89
C SER A 192 -0.51 26.86 6.13
N ASN A 193 -1.49 27.37 6.87
CA ASN A 193 -2.70 28.00 6.35
C ASN A 193 -3.66 27.10 5.55
N ALA A 194 -3.58 25.77 5.70
CA ALA A 194 -4.57 24.89 5.12
C ALA A 194 -5.64 24.53 6.17
N PHE A 195 -6.88 24.96 5.91
CA PHE A 195 -8.05 24.68 6.78
C PHE A 195 -8.69 23.34 6.40
N ILE A 196 -7.98 22.25 6.65
CA ILE A 196 -8.45 20.91 6.30
C ILE A 196 -8.48 20.09 7.58
N GLN A 197 -9.65 19.51 7.88
CA GLN A 197 -9.80 18.70 9.09
C GLN A 197 -9.49 17.22 8.85
N ARG A 198 -9.86 16.69 7.68
CA ARG A 198 -9.73 15.27 7.35
C ARG A 198 -9.27 15.09 5.90
N GLN A 199 -8.43 14.10 5.70
CA GLN A 199 -7.93 13.69 4.40
C GLN A 199 -8.35 12.27 4.09
N PRO A 200 -9.28 12.05 3.13
CA PRO A 200 -9.58 10.71 2.62
C PRO A 200 -8.38 10.12 1.87
N PHE A 201 -8.14 8.83 2.06
CA PHE A 201 -7.10 8.10 1.35
C PHE A 201 -7.50 6.65 1.10
N THR A 202 -6.88 6.05 0.09
CA THR A 202 -6.95 4.62 -0.21
C THR A 202 -5.54 4.05 -0.16
N LEU A 203 -5.33 3.02 0.64
CA LEU A 203 -4.07 2.30 0.77
C LEU A 203 -4.30 0.84 0.38
N ILE A 204 -3.50 0.33 -0.55
CA ILE A 204 -3.49 -1.07 -0.95
C ILE A 204 -2.18 -1.67 -0.50
N ILE A 205 -2.24 -2.82 0.16
CA ILE A 205 -1.07 -3.58 0.63
C ILE A 205 -1.20 -5.00 0.12
N THR A 206 -0.27 -5.42 -0.73
CA THR A 206 -0.13 -6.83 -1.13
C THR A 206 1.08 -7.44 -0.45
N ILE A 207 0.87 -8.58 0.20
CA ILE A 207 1.93 -9.41 0.78
C ILE A 207 1.91 -10.74 0.02
N LYS A 208 3.10 -11.19 -0.41
CA LYS A 208 3.24 -12.39 -1.22
C LYS A 208 4.34 -13.30 -0.68
N ASP A 209 4.11 -14.61 -0.75
CA ASP A 209 5.18 -15.60 -0.66
C ASP A 209 5.89 -15.74 -2.00
N PRO A 210 7.15 -15.28 -2.15
CA PRO A 210 7.88 -15.41 -3.40
C PRO A 210 8.11 -16.86 -3.85
N SER A 211 7.96 -17.83 -2.94
CA SER A 211 8.11 -19.26 -3.26
C SER A 211 6.82 -19.89 -3.80
N GLY A 212 5.66 -19.22 -3.59
CA GLY A 212 4.34 -19.73 -4.00
C GLY A 212 3.85 -20.95 -3.23
N LYS A 213 4.48 -21.32 -2.11
CA LYS A 213 4.21 -22.56 -1.38
C LYS A 213 3.22 -22.40 -0.24
N GLU A 214 3.23 -21.24 0.40
CA GLU A 214 2.43 -20.99 1.60
C GLU A 214 1.02 -20.49 1.24
N ASP A 215 0.01 -20.97 1.99
CA ASP A 215 -1.35 -20.43 1.90
C ASP A 215 -1.46 -19.18 2.79
N ILE A 216 -1.05 -18.04 2.24
CA ILE A 216 -1.05 -16.74 2.91
C ILE A 216 -2.46 -16.19 3.02
N TYR A 217 -3.26 -16.36 1.97
CA TYR A 217 -4.59 -15.77 1.90
C TYR A 217 -5.48 -16.27 3.04
N SER A 218 -5.61 -17.59 3.16
CA SER A 218 -6.47 -18.19 4.20
C SER A 218 -5.99 -17.84 5.61
N GLU A 219 -4.69 -17.76 5.82
CA GLU A 219 -4.10 -17.44 7.11
C GLU A 219 -4.41 -16.00 7.53
N VAL A 220 -4.23 -15.01 6.64
CA VAL A 220 -4.54 -13.61 6.96
C VAL A 220 -6.04 -13.40 7.17
N ILE A 221 -6.89 -14.03 6.38
CA ILE A 221 -8.35 -13.97 6.59
C ILE A 221 -8.73 -14.53 7.98
N SER A 222 -8.09 -15.63 8.41
CA SER A 222 -8.28 -16.16 9.76
C SER A 222 -7.87 -15.16 10.84
N GLN A 223 -6.68 -14.56 10.72
CA GLN A 223 -6.20 -13.53 11.64
C GLN A 223 -7.17 -12.33 11.75
N LEU A 224 -7.69 -11.85 10.62
CA LEU A 224 -8.64 -10.74 10.60
C LEU A 224 -9.93 -11.08 11.34
N ARG A 225 -10.48 -12.30 11.13
CA ARG A 225 -11.67 -12.78 11.83
C ARG A 225 -11.44 -12.95 13.33
N GLU A 226 -10.34 -13.59 13.72
CA GLU A 226 -9.96 -13.80 15.13
C GLU A 226 -9.83 -12.49 15.89
N ARG A 227 -9.41 -11.42 15.23
CA ARG A 227 -9.24 -10.08 15.83
C ARG A 227 -10.50 -9.21 15.74
N GLY A 228 -11.59 -9.73 15.18
CA GLY A 228 -12.86 -9.01 15.07
C GLY A 228 -12.85 -7.87 14.03
N PHE A 229 -11.94 -7.90 13.04
CA PHE A 229 -11.98 -6.94 11.95
C PHE A 229 -13.21 -7.17 11.07
N THR A 230 -13.93 -6.09 10.78
CA THR A 230 -14.98 -6.11 9.74
C THR A 230 -14.35 -5.85 8.39
N PHE A 231 -14.52 -6.77 7.46
CA PHE A 231 -13.99 -6.65 6.10
C PHE A 231 -14.91 -7.30 5.07
N ASN A 232 -14.79 -6.86 3.82
CA ASN A 232 -15.47 -7.45 2.67
C ASN A 232 -14.47 -8.30 1.88
N ASP A 233 -14.79 -9.57 1.69
CA ASP A 233 -13.98 -10.48 0.88
C ASP A 233 -14.49 -10.48 -0.56
N LEU A 234 -13.76 -9.79 -1.45
CA LEU A 234 -14.14 -9.66 -2.87
C LEU A 234 -14.14 -11.00 -3.60
N GLN A 235 -13.26 -11.93 -3.24
CA GLN A 235 -13.20 -13.24 -3.88
C GLN A 235 -14.43 -14.10 -3.53
N VAL A 236 -14.90 -14.01 -2.29
CA VAL A 236 -16.13 -14.70 -1.86
C VAL A 236 -17.34 -14.10 -2.56
N GLN A 237 -17.41 -12.79 -2.69
CA GLN A 237 -18.49 -12.11 -3.38
C GLN A 237 -18.58 -12.49 -4.86
N GLU A 238 -17.45 -12.62 -5.57
CA GLU A 238 -17.44 -13.08 -6.95
C GLU A 238 -17.89 -14.52 -7.08
N ARG A 239 -17.43 -15.42 -6.20
CA ARG A 239 -17.88 -16.82 -6.20
C ARG A 239 -19.38 -16.94 -6.00
N ILE A 240 -19.96 -16.15 -5.10
CA ILE A 240 -21.41 -16.10 -4.87
C ILE A 240 -22.13 -15.62 -6.13
N ARG A 241 -21.67 -14.57 -6.80
CA ARG A 241 -22.27 -14.11 -8.06
C ARG A 241 -22.25 -15.18 -9.14
N ASN A 242 -21.10 -15.81 -9.35
CA ASN A 242 -20.96 -16.85 -10.36
C ASN A 242 -21.84 -18.07 -10.08
N LEU A 243 -22.08 -18.41 -8.80
CA LEU A 243 -22.97 -19.51 -8.41
C LEU A 243 -24.46 -19.18 -8.61
N TYR A 244 -24.88 -17.94 -8.40
CA TYR A 244 -26.27 -17.53 -8.44
C TYR A 244 -26.67 -16.76 -9.71
N GLY A 245 -25.74 -16.54 -10.66
CA GLY A 245 -26.00 -15.85 -11.93
C GLY A 245 -26.46 -14.41 -11.76
N ILE A 246 -26.07 -13.75 -10.66
CA ILE A 246 -26.42 -12.35 -10.39
C ILE A 246 -25.41 -11.47 -11.16
N ALA A 247 -25.92 -10.76 -12.18
CA ALA A 247 -25.15 -9.82 -12.99
C ALA A 247 -24.91 -8.49 -12.26
#